data_6a1da92a132e411f8f27842207bf9449
#
_entry.id   6a1da92a132e411f8f27842207bf9449
#
_cell.length_a   1.000
_cell.length_b   1.000
_cell.length_c   1.000
_cell.angle_alpha   90.00
_cell.angle_beta   90.00
_cell.angle_gamma   90.00
#
_symmetry.space_group_name_H-M   'P 1'
#
loop_
_entity.id
_entity.type
_entity.pdbx_description
1 polymer ?
#
loop_
_entity_poly.entity_id
_entity_poly.type
_entity_poly.pdbx_seq_one_letter_code
_entity_poly.pdbx_strand_id
1 'polypeptide(L)'
;RIQNQESAHSTAGMILRDNVYGNIDEDALRRDFTINALYYTIDKFRILDFSTGLEDLESKQIRMIGDPAERYKEDPVRMLRAIRFAAKLGFSIEEKTEKPIDELAHLLESISTARLFDETIKLMAGGHAVKTFELLRRYRPGMYLFAPTFRALEKISGPPSKLVDLALENTDSRLAAGKSVTPAFLFAALLWPVLQLRLQSLQSNEANQHQLFQQAAQEVLMEQIQYTAVPKRFTIATKEIWDLQSRLMRDNRRNIDGAFNHPRFRAAYDFLLLREDAGEDLGGRGAWWTEYQIGATKQDIKHVNSDGEVPKKRRRRRKPKPKPAA
;
A
#
# COMPACT_ATOMS: atom_id res chain seq x y z
N ARG A 1 38.94 4.99 -20.45
CA ARG A 1 39.65 4.41 -19.28
C ARG A 1 38.56 3.76 -18.43
N ILE A 2 38.40 2.45 -18.59
CA ILE A 2 37.51 1.62 -17.75
C ILE A 2 38.33 1.38 -16.48
N GLN A 3 37.97 2.03 -15.39
CA GLN A 3 38.38 1.59 -14.06
C GLN A 3 37.42 0.46 -13.66
N ASN A 4 37.95 -0.74 -13.47
CA ASN A 4 37.26 -1.86 -12.82
C ASN A 4 36.83 -1.39 -11.41
N GLN A 5 35.58 -0.89 -11.27
CA GLN A 5 34.95 -0.77 -9.98
C GLN A 5 34.13 -2.04 -9.77
N GLU A 6 34.70 -2.95 -9.00
CA GLU A 6 34.00 -4.15 -8.53
C GLU A 6 32.74 -3.75 -7.74
N SER A 7 31.67 -4.51 -7.90
CA SER A 7 30.43 -4.36 -7.11
C SER A 7 30.80 -4.46 -5.63
N ALA A 8 30.34 -3.51 -4.81
CA ALA A 8 30.57 -3.58 -3.37
C ALA A 8 29.52 -4.49 -2.73
N HIS A 9 29.97 -5.52 -2.02
CA HIS A 9 29.11 -6.46 -1.29
C HIS A 9 29.20 -6.22 0.22
N SER A 10 28.11 -6.53 0.94
CA SER A 10 28.11 -6.61 2.40
C SER A 10 28.80 -7.88 2.87
N THR A 11 29.13 -7.98 4.16
CA THR A 11 29.65 -9.20 4.79
C THR A 11 28.72 -10.42 4.65
N ALA A 12 27.44 -10.21 4.35
CA ALA A 12 26.45 -11.23 4.07
C ALA A 12 26.24 -11.50 2.56
N GLY A 13 27.09 -10.94 1.67
CA GLY A 13 27.02 -11.16 0.23
C GLY A 13 26.01 -10.26 -0.52
N MET A 14 25.33 -9.32 0.16
CA MET A 14 24.39 -8.42 -0.50
C MET A 14 25.10 -7.34 -1.32
N ILE A 15 24.58 -7.06 -2.52
CA ILE A 15 25.06 -5.98 -3.40
C ILE A 15 24.73 -4.62 -2.77
N LEU A 16 25.74 -3.85 -2.41
CA LEU A 16 25.63 -2.48 -1.89
C LEU A 16 25.71 -1.42 -2.99
N ARG A 17 26.37 -1.73 -4.12
CA ARG A 17 26.58 -0.84 -5.24
C ARG A 17 26.76 -1.62 -6.54
N ASP A 18 25.91 -1.39 -7.53
CA ASP A 18 25.88 -2.07 -8.83
C ASP A 18 25.90 -1.08 -10.01
N ASN A 19 26.81 -0.09 -9.99
CA ASN A 19 26.96 0.86 -11.08
C ASN A 19 28.25 0.59 -11.88
N VAL A 20 28.31 -0.58 -12.54
CA VAL A 20 29.38 -0.88 -13.50
C VAL A 20 28.79 -0.88 -14.90
N TYR A 21 29.25 0.05 -15.74
CA TYR A 21 28.87 0.08 -17.16
C TYR A 21 29.62 -1.04 -17.89
N GLY A 22 28.90 -2.02 -18.43
CA GLY A 22 29.41 -3.13 -19.23
C GLY A 22 28.81 -3.16 -20.63
N ASN A 23 29.07 -4.22 -21.35
CA ASN A 23 28.44 -4.51 -22.63
C ASN A 23 26.95 -4.88 -22.40
N ILE A 24 26.12 -4.86 -23.45
CA ILE A 24 24.70 -5.18 -23.40
C ILE A 24 24.43 -6.58 -22.82
N ASP A 25 25.31 -7.54 -23.14
CA ASP A 25 25.25 -8.92 -22.64
C ASP A 25 25.47 -8.98 -21.15
N GLU A 26 26.43 -8.21 -20.64
CA GLU A 26 26.72 -8.10 -19.20
C GLU A 26 25.56 -7.41 -18.45
N ASP A 27 24.93 -6.39 -19.05
CA ASP A 27 23.74 -5.76 -18.46
C ASP A 27 22.58 -6.75 -18.44
N ALA A 28 22.37 -7.53 -19.50
CA ALA A 28 21.35 -8.56 -19.57
C ALA A 28 21.49 -9.60 -18.45
N LEU A 29 22.71 -10.11 -18.23
CA LEU A 29 23.00 -11.12 -17.21
C LEU A 29 22.90 -10.58 -15.77
N ARG A 30 22.97 -9.26 -15.56
CA ARG A 30 22.76 -8.63 -14.25
C ARG A 30 21.29 -8.45 -13.90
N ARG A 31 20.38 -8.52 -14.89
CA ARG A 31 18.94 -8.42 -14.67
C ARG A 31 18.46 -9.53 -13.72
N ASP A 32 17.27 -9.32 -13.15
CA ASP A 32 16.67 -10.30 -12.24
C ASP A 32 16.06 -11.50 -12.98
N PHE A 33 15.19 -11.24 -13.95
CA PHE A 33 14.44 -12.28 -14.65
C PHE A 33 14.68 -12.24 -16.15
N THR A 34 14.64 -13.42 -16.78
CA THR A 34 14.86 -13.62 -18.21
C THR A 34 13.97 -12.73 -19.07
N ILE A 35 12.70 -12.61 -18.72
CA ILE A 35 11.73 -11.76 -19.41
C ILE A 35 12.04 -10.25 -19.33
N ASN A 36 12.87 -9.83 -18.36
CA ASN A 36 13.32 -8.46 -18.20
C ASN A 36 14.65 -8.16 -18.91
N ALA A 37 15.28 -9.18 -19.49
CA ALA A 37 16.56 -9.10 -20.19
C ALA A 37 16.44 -9.15 -21.71
N LEU A 38 15.27 -8.80 -22.22
CA LEU A 38 15.02 -8.66 -23.64
C LEU A 38 15.30 -7.23 -24.08
N TYR A 39 16.03 -7.08 -25.20
CA TYR A 39 16.37 -5.78 -25.77
C TYR A 39 15.85 -5.68 -27.20
N TYR A 40 15.31 -4.52 -27.53
CA TYR A 40 14.90 -4.22 -28.89
C TYR A 40 15.95 -3.36 -29.57
N THR A 41 16.44 -3.80 -30.73
CA THR A 41 17.36 -3.01 -31.55
C THR A 41 16.63 -2.46 -32.77
N ILE A 42 16.86 -1.18 -33.04
CA ILE A 42 16.37 -0.51 -34.28
C ILE A 42 17.17 -0.96 -35.50
N ASP A 43 18.40 -1.47 -35.32
CA ASP A 43 19.15 -2.14 -36.38
C ASP A 43 18.47 -3.47 -36.69
N LYS A 44 17.90 -3.56 -37.90
CA LYS A 44 17.13 -4.70 -38.41
C LYS A 44 15.89 -5.07 -37.60
N PHE A 45 15.40 -4.19 -36.72
CA PHE A 45 14.16 -4.36 -35.96
C PHE A 45 14.08 -5.74 -35.24
N ARG A 46 15.12 -6.12 -34.52
CA ARG A 46 15.22 -7.43 -33.87
C ARG A 46 15.12 -7.31 -32.34
N ILE A 47 14.61 -8.38 -31.74
CA ILE A 47 14.72 -8.61 -30.32
C ILE A 47 16.02 -9.38 -30.06
N LEU A 48 16.83 -8.90 -29.13
CA LEU A 48 18.02 -9.59 -28.64
C LEU A 48 17.63 -10.24 -27.31
N ASP A 49 17.82 -11.54 -27.24
CA ASP A 49 17.61 -12.36 -26.06
C ASP A 49 18.94 -13.01 -25.69
N PHE A 50 19.49 -12.62 -24.55
CA PHE A 50 20.75 -13.11 -23.99
C PHE A 50 20.54 -14.25 -22.99
N SER A 51 19.30 -14.70 -22.83
CA SER A 51 18.90 -15.77 -21.91
C SER A 51 17.83 -16.66 -22.59
N THR A 52 16.77 -16.97 -21.89
CA THR A 52 15.59 -17.69 -22.40
C THR A 52 14.32 -16.84 -22.29
N GLY A 53 14.45 -15.53 -22.39
CA GLY A 53 13.35 -14.60 -22.12
C GLY A 53 12.16 -14.74 -23.06
N LEU A 54 12.39 -15.00 -24.36
CA LEU A 54 11.30 -15.23 -25.32
C LEU A 54 10.57 -16.55 -25.04
N GLU A 55 11.31 -17.64 -24.74
CA GLU A 55 10.73 -18.93 -24.39
C GLU A 55 9.91 -18.83 -23.10
N ASP A 56 10.45 -18.13 -22.09
CA ASP A 56 9.76 -17.91 -20.81
C ASP A 56 8.51 -17.01 -20.94
N LEU A 57 8.52 -16.06 -21.88
CA LEU A 57 7.31 -15.29 -22.23
C LEU A 57 6.22 -16.17 -22.85
N GLU A 58 6.59 -17.03 -23.79
CA GLU A 58 5.66 -17.96 -24.45
C GLU A 58 5.09 -18.98 -23.46
N SER A 59 5.95 -19.54 -22.59
CA SER A 59 5.58 -20.51 -21.57
C SER A 59 4.96 -19.86 -20.31
N LYS A 60 4.88 -18.53 -20.27
CA LYS A 60 4.34 -17.73 -19.15
C LYS A 60 5.03 -18.03 -17.83
N GLN A 61 6.35 -17.99 -17.82
CA GLN A 61 7.17 -18.28 -16.65
C GLN A 61 8.01 -17.09 -16.20
N ILE A 62 8.16 -16.95 -14.89
CA ILE A 62 9.10 -16.03 -14.26
C ILE A 62 10.31 -16.85 -13.83
N ARG A 63 11.40 -16.73 -14.58
CA ARG A 63 12.66 -17.43 -14.34
C ARG A 63 13.75 -16.44 -13.94
N MET A 64 14.46 -16.75 -12.86
CA MET A 64 15.65 -16.01 -12.42
C MET A 64 16.82 -16.24 -13.36
N ILE A 65 17.56 -15.19 -13.67
CA ILE A 65 18.84 -15.31 -14.40
C ILE A 65 19.93 -15.70 -13.41
N GLY A 66 20.65 -16.76 -13.70
CA GLY A 66 21.69 -17.34 -12.82
C GLY A 66 21.12 -18.28 -11.76
N ASP A 67 21.89 -18.55 -10.69
CA ASP A 67 21.44 -19.38 -9.59
C ASP A 67 20.46 -18.64 -8.69
N PRO A 68 19.18 -19.08 -8.55
CA PRO A 68 18.18 -18.35 -7.79
C PRO A 68 18.54 -18.16 -6.32
N ALA A 69 19.18 -19.15 -5.67
CA ALA A 69 19.51 -19.05 -4.26
C ALA A 69 20.60 -17.98 -4.03
N GLU A 70 21.62 -17.94 -4.88
CA GLU A 70 22.66 -16.92 -4.82
C GLU A 70 22.09 -15.53 -5.14
N ARG A 71 21.24 -15.43 -6.16
CA ARG A 71 20.60 -14.18 -6.56
C ARG A 71 19.68 -13.61 -5.48
N TYR A 72 19.01 -14.46 -4.69
CA TYR A 72 18.19 -14.01 -3.55
C TYR A 72 19.06 -13.60 -2.36
N LYS A 73 20.22 -14.20 -2.15
CA LYS A 73 21.19 -13.76 -1.13
C LYS A 73 21.80 -12.40 -1.49
N GLU A 74 22.11 -12.16 -2.77
CA GLU A 74 22.60 -10.86 -3.25
C GLU A 74 21.58 -9.72 -3.01
N ASP A 75 20.31 -9.95 -3.35
CA ASP A 75 19.22 -9.01 -3.13
C ASP A 75 17.90 -9.75 -2.81
N PRO A 76 17.57 -9.89 -1.51
CA PRO A 76 16.34 -10.56 -1.07
C PRO A 76 15.05 -9.97 -1.62
N VAL A 77 15.04 -8.69 -2.02
CA VAL A 77 13.89 -8.04 -2.64
C VAL A 77 13.49 -8.69 -3.97
N ARG A 78 14.40 -9.44 -4.62
CA ARG A 78 14.08 -10.19 -5.83
C ARG A 78 12.98 -11.24 -5.61
N MET A 79 12.83 -11.79 -4.38
CA MET A 79 11.69 -12.66 -4.03
C MET A 79 10.35 -11.91 -4.15
N LEU A 80 10.28 -10.69 -3.63
CA LEU A 80 9.10 -9.84 -3.74
C LEU A 80 8.83 -9.44 -5.20
N ARG A 81 9.88 -9.22 -5.98
CA ARG A 81 9.78 -8.92 -7.41
C ARG A 81 9.26 -10.11 -8.21
N ALA A 82 9.68 -11.35 -7.90
CA ALA A 82 9.16 -12.57 -8.52
C ALA A 82 7.64 -12.67 -8.29
N ILE A 83 7.19 -12.51 -7.05
CA ILE A 83 5.76 -12.49 -6.68
C ILE A 83 5.01 -11.41 -7.45
N ARG A 84 5.56 -10.19 -7.52
CA ARG A 84 4.96 -9.06 -8.22
C ARG A 84 4.79 -9.33 -9.72
N PHE A 85 5.83 -9.84 -10.38
CA PHE A 85 5.75 -10.13 -11.81
C PHE A 85 4.82 -11.30 -12.11
N ALA A 86 4.82 -12.34 -11.26
CA ALA A 86 3.87 -13.44 -11.37
C ALA A 86 2.42 -12.95 -11.27
N ALA A 87 2.11 -12.10 -10.29
CA ALA A 87 0.80 -11.49 -10.15
C ALA A 87 0.43 -10.59 -11.34
N LYS A 88 1.37 -9.70 -11.74
CA LYS A 88 1.14 -8.70 -12.80
C LYS A 88 0.90 -9.32 -14.17
N LEU A 89 1.65 -10.37 -14.51
CA LEU A 89 1.61 -10.98 -15.83
C LEU A 89 0.69 -12.21 -15.88
N GLY A 90 0.22 -12.70 -14.73
CA GLY A 90 -0.50 -13.96 -14.64
C GLY A 90 0.37 -15.16 -14.97
N PHE A 91 1.68 -15.05 -14.72
CA PHE A 91 2.67 -16.09 -15.00
C PHE A 91 2.93 -16.93 -13.74
N SER A 92 3.36 -18.19 -13.93
CA SER A 92 3.89 -19.03 -12.85
C SER A 92 5.35 -18.68 -12.59
N ILE A 93 5.81 -18.90 -11.34
CA ILE A 93 7.23 -18.83 -11.02
C ILE A 93 7.82 -20.20 -11.39
N GLU A 94 8.93 -20.20 -12.12
CA GLU A 94 9.62 -21.44 -12.50
C GLU A 94 10.14 -22.16 -11.25
N GLU A 95 10.08 -23.50 -11.26
CA GLU A 95 10.28 -24.35 -10.08
C GLU A 95 11.62 -24.07 -9.34
N LYS A 96 12.73 -23.94 -10.07
CA LYS A 96 14.04 -23.66 -9.45
C LYS A 96 14.09 -22.25 -8.86
N THR A 97 13.36 -21.30 -9.47
CA THR A 97 13.22 -19.92 -9.01
C THR A 97 12.28 -19.86 -7.80
N GLU A 98 11.23 -20.67 -7.76
CA GLU A 98 10.23 -20.72 -6.69
C GLU A 98 10.78 -21.35 -5.41
N LYS A 99 11.47 -22.49 -5.54
CA LYS A 99 11.91 -23.34 -4.41
C LYS A 99 12.64 -22.59 -3.30
N PRO A 100 13.61 -21.68 -3.57
CA PRO A 100 14.35 -21.00 -2.51
C PRO A 100 13.56 -19.83 -1.86
N ILE A 101 12.40 -19.42 -2.38
CA ILE A 101 11.68 -18.23 -1.90
C ILE A 101 11.34 -18.36 -0.41
N ASP A 102 10.73 -19.46 0.00
CA ASP A 102 10.31 -19.66 1.38
C ASP A 102 11.50 -19.92 2.32
N GLU A 103 12.52 -20.63 1.84
CA GLU A 103 13.71 -20.95 2.62
C GLU A 103 14.51 -19.67 2.94
N LEU A 104 14.63 -18.77 1.98
CA LEU A 104 15.43 -17.55 2.07
C LEU A 104 14.62 -16.30 2.45
N ALA A 105 13.32 -16.42 2.69
CA ALA A 105 12.45 -15.30 3.07
C ALA A 105 12.97 -14.52 4.28
N HIS A 106 13.63 -15.18 5.24
CA HIS A 106 14.23 -14.57 6.42
C HIS A 106 15.28 -13.48 6.08
N LEU A 107 15.90 -13.53 4.91
CA LEU A 107 16.83 -12.50 4.47
C LEU A 107 16.19 -11.13 4.28
N LEU A 108 14.86 -11.05 4.15
CA LEU A 108 14.14 -9.78 4.13
C LEU A 108 14.27 -8.97 5.42
N GLU A 109 14.60 -9.61 6.55
CA GLU A 109 14.89 -8.92 7.82
C GLU A 109 16.11 -7.99 7.73
N SER A 110 17.05 -8.31 6.84
CA SER A 110 18.24 -7.48 6.61
C SER A 110 17.96 -6.24 5.73
N ILE A 111 16.81 -6.20 5.07
CA ILE A 111 16.41 -5.08 4.22
C ILE A 111 15.82 -3.96 5.06
N SER A 112 16.22 -2.72 4.77
CA SER A 112 15.64 -1.58 5.48
C SER A 112 14.12 -1.53 5.33
N THR A 113 13.41 -1.25 6.42
CA THR A 113 11.94 -1.18 6.45
C THR A 113 11.40 -0.10 5.50
N ALA A 114 12.19 0.93 5.18
CA ALA A 114 11.85 1.94 4.18
C ALA A 114 11.85 1.35 2.75
N ARG A 115 12.85 0.53 2.40
CA ARG A 115 12.88 -0.19 1.11
C ARG A 115 11.74 -1.19 1.01
N LEU A 116 11.44 -1.91 2.10
CA LEU A 116 10.27 -2.82 2.15
C LEU A 116 8.95 -2.07 1.96
N PHE A 117 8.82 -0.84 2.50
CA PHE A 117 7.66 0.00 2.24
C PHE A 117 7.52 0.35 0.75
N ASP A 118 8.59 0.76 0.09
CA ASP A 118 8.56 1.10 -1.34
C ASP A 118 8.17 -0.11 -2.20
N GLU A 119 8.70 -1.30 -1.88
CA GLU A 119 8.29 -2.53 -2.57
C GLU A 119 6.83 -2.91 -2.25
N THR A 120 6.38 -2.71 -1.02
CA THR A 120 4.96 -2.91 -0.64
C THR A 120 4.03 -2.06 -1.50
N ILE A 121 4.36 -0.79 -1.73
CA ILE A 121 3.54 0.06 -2.61
C ILE A 121 3.56 -0.44 -4.06
N LYS A 122 4.72 -0.86 -4.57
CA LYS A 122 4.80 -1.45 -5.93
C LYS A 122 4.01 -2.75 -6.07
N LEU A 123 3.98 -3.57 -5.04
CA LEU A 123 3.20 -4.81 -4.97
C LEU A 123 1.70 -4.54 -5.01
N MET A 124 1.23 -3.62 -4.16
CA MET A 124 -0.19 -3.43 -3.89
C MET A 124 -0.85 -2.37 -4.78
N ALA A 125 -0.09 -1.41 -5.33
CA ALA A 125 -0.60 -0.36 -6.20
C ALA A 125 -0.23 -0.58 -7.69
N GLY A 126 -0.03 -1.83 -8.08
CA GLY A 126 0.31 -2.21 -9.46
C GLY A 126 -0.88 -2.59 -10.35
N GLY A 127 -2.11 -2.55 -9.86
CA GLY A 127 -3.32 -2.96 -10.58
C GLY A 127 -3.60 -4.48 -10.55
N HIS A 128 -2.93 -5.20 -9.64
CA HIS A 128 -3.08 -6.64 -9.44
C HIS A 128 -2.99 -6.98 -7.94
N ALA A 129 -3.61 -6.14 -7.10
CA ALA A 129 -3.50 -6.22 -5.64
C ALA A 129 -4.11 -7.53 -5.10
N VAL A 130 -5.25 -7.97 -5.64
CA VAL A 130 -5.90 -9.23 -5.25
C VAL A 130 -4.93 -10.39 -5.45
N LYS A 131 -4.42 -10.55 -6.68
CA LYS A 131 -3.51 -11.66 -7.00
C LYS A 131 -2.18 -11.58 -6.25
N THR A 132 -1.66 -10.37 -6.07
CA THR A 132 -0.44 -10.14 -5.29
C THR A 132 -0.63 -10.55 -3.83
N PHE A 133 -1.77 -10.20 -3.22
CA PHE A 133 -2.05 -10.54 -1.83
C PHE A 133 -2.25 -12.04 -1.63
N GLU A 134 -2.92 -12.74 -2.57
CA GLU A 134 -3.01 -14.20 -2.58
C GLU A 134 -1.63 -14.86 -2.58
N LEU A 135 -0.73 -14.41 -3.47
CA LEU A 135 0.63 -14.95 -3.55
C LEU A 135 1.45 -14.63 -2.30
N LEU A 136 1.31 -13.42 -1.73
CA LEU A 136 1.96 -13.06 -0.47
C LEU A 136 1.46 -13.89 0.73
N ARG A 137 0.21 -14.36 0.71
CA ARG A 137 -0.29 -15.32 1.72
C ARG A 137 0.26 -16.73 1.51
N ARG A 138 0.50 -17.10 0.25
CA ARG A 138 1.05 -18.42 -0.11
C ARG A 138 2.54 -18.52 0.26
N TYR A 139 3.32 -17.46 0.00
CA TYR A 139 4.76 -17.45 0.20
C TYR A 139 5.16 -16.72 1.48
N ARG A 140 6.20 -17.23 2.15
CA ARG A 140 6.74 -16.68 3.39
C ARG A 140 7.14 -15.19 3.34
N PRO A 141 7.68 -14.63 2.24
CA PRO A 141 7.97 -13.19 2.13
C PRO A 141 6.83 -12.28 2.55
N GLY A 142 5.57 -12.68 2.39
CA GLY A 142 4.41 -11.93 2.85
C GLY A 142 4.40 -11.66 4.36
N MET A 143 4.93 -12.59 5.17
CA MET A 143 5.03 -12.43 6.62
C MET A 143 6.02 -11.33 7.04
N TYR A 144 6.96 -10.96 6.19
CA TYR A 144 7.91 -9.87 6.45
C TYR A 144 7.35 -8.49 6.07
N LEU A 145 6.18 -8.46 5.40
CA LEU A 145 5.49 -7.22 5.04
C LEU A 145 4.22 -6.98 5.85
N PHE A 146 3.42 -8.04 6.06
CA PHE A 146 2.04 -7.96 6.56
C PHE A 146 1.73 -9.00 7.65
N ALA A 147 2.72 -9.41 8.45
CA ALA A 147 2.50 -10.40 9.51
C ALA A 147 1.30 -10.08 10.43
N PRO A 148 1.11 -8.81 10.91
CA PRO A 148 -0.06 -8.48 11.72
C PRO A 148 -1.37 -8.80 11.01
N THR A 149 -1.49 -8.43 9.73
CA THR A 149 -2.68 -8.67 8.91
C THR A 149 -2.92 -10.16 8.70
N PHE A 150 -1.92 -10.93 8.30
CA PHE A 150 -2.09 -12.36 8.05
C PHE A 150 -2.47 -13.13 9.32
N ARG A 151 -1.80 -12.84 10.44
CA ARG A 151 -2.16 -13.42 11.76
C ARG A 151 -3.58 -13.04 12.21
N ALA A 152 -4.03 -11.84 11.87
CA ALA A 152 -5.39 -11.42 12.18
C ALA A 152 -6.42 -12.16 11.31
N LEU A 153 -6.15 -12.31 10.01
CA LEU A 153 -7.03 -13.02 9.09
C LEU A 153 -7.17 -14.53 9.37
N GLU A 154 -6.22 -15.12 10.11
CA GLU A 154 -6.33 -16.49 10.63
C GLU A 154 -7.30 -16.60 11.82
N LYS A 155 -7.49 -15.51 12.57
CA LYS A 155 -8.23 -15.48 13.83
C LYS A 155 -9.63 -14.85 13.70
N ILE A 156 -9.83 -14.01 12.71
CA ILE A 156 -11.08 -13.27 12.51
C ILE A 156 -11.68 -13.62 11.14
N SER A 157 -13.01 -13.82 11.14
CA SER A 157 -13.81 -14.06 9.94
C SER A 157 -14.92 -13.03 9.84
N GLY A 158 -15.70 -13.09 8.75
CA GLY A 158 -16.82 -12.18 8.53
C GLY A 158 -16.41 -10.80 8.01
N PRO A 159 -17.14 -9.73 8.38
CA PRO A 159 -16.97 -8.41 7.77
C PRO A 159 -15.54 -7.85 7.75
N PRO A 160 -14.74 -7.93 8.84
CA PRO A 160 -13.38 -7.39 8.81
C PRO A 160 -12.45 -8.09 7.82
N SER A 161 -12.60 -9.40 7.62
CA SER A 161 -11.82 -10.16 6.64
C SER A 161 -12.26 -9.82 5.22
N LYS A 162 -13.59 -9.86 4.96
CA LYS A 162 -14.17 -9.54 3.66
C LYS A 162 -13.87 -8.09 3.21
N LEU A 163 -13.74 -7.16 4.15
CA LEU A 163 -13.35 -5.78 3.85
C LEU A 163 -11.97 -5.71 3.18
N VAL A 164 -11.02 -6.55 3.60
CA VAL A 164 -9.69 -6.60 2.97
C VAL A 164 -9.82 -7.02 1.51
N ASP A 165 -10.56 -8.08 1.23
CA ASP A 165 -10.76 -8.59 -0.14
C ASP A 165 -11.41 -7.51 -1.03
N LEU A 166 -12.50 -6.88 -0.57
CA LEU A 166 -13.18 -5.80 -1.28
C LEU A 166 -12.30 -4.57 -1.49
N ALA A 167 -11.44 -4.23 -0.53
CA ALA A 167 -10.51 -3.11 -0.67
C ALA A 167 -9.45 -3.38 -1.75
N LEU A 168 -8.98 -4.62 -1.88
CA LEU A 168 -8.04 -5.04 -2.91
C LEU A 168 -8.70 -5.02 -4.30
N GLU A 169 -9.92 -5.57 -4.43
CA GLU A 169 -10.72 -5.52 -5.66
C GLU A 169 -10.98 -4.08 -6.11
N ASN A 170 -11.38 -3.21 -5.18
CA ASN A 170 -11.56 -1.79 -5.45
C ASN A 170 -10.27 -1.08 -5.82
N THR A 171 -9.14 -1.48 -5.24
CA THR A 171 -7.82 -0.96 -5.61
C THR A 171 -7.52 -1.27 -7.07
N ASP A 172 -7.68 -2.51 -7.49
CA ASP A 172 -7.44 -2.94 -8.88
C ASP A 172 -8.41 -2.26 -9.85
N SER A 173 -9.70 -2.20 -9.53
CA SER A 173 -10.72 -1.53 -10.33
C SER A 173 -10.44 -0.03 -10.51
N ARG A 174 -10.01 0.66 -9.45
CA ARG A 174 -9.66 2.09 -9.50
C ARG A 174 -8.43 2.34 -10.39
N LEU A 175 -7.40 1.51 -10.25
CA LEU A 175 -6.18 1.62 -11.05
C LEU A 175 -6.45 1.31 -12.53
N ALA A 176 -7.28 0.31 -12.83
CA ALA A 176 -7.73 0.03 -14.19
C ALA A 176 -8.53 1.21 -14.81
N ALA A 177 -9.27 1.95 -13.98
CA ALA A 177 -9.97 3.18 -14.39
C ALA A 177 -9.05 4.43 -14.42
N GLY A 178 -7.73 4.30 -14.32
CA GLY A 178 -6.77 5.40 -14.30
C GLY A 178 -6.81 6.28 -13.04
N LYS A 179 -7.46 5.83 -11.96
CA LYS A 179 -7.58 6.56 -10.70
C LYS A 179 -6.48 6.11 -9.73
N SER A 180 -5.98 7.02 -8.92
CA SER A 180 -4.99 6.70 -7.89
C SER A 180 -5.62 6.10 -6.63
N VAL A 181 -4.82 5.30 -5.92
CA VAL A 181 -5.11 4.81 -4.57
C VAL A 181 -4.03 5.32 -3.62
N THR A 182 -4.43 5.82 -2.46
CA THR A 182 -3.46 6.32 -1.48
C THR A 182 -2.96 5.18 -0.58
N PRO A 183 -1.66 5.13 -0.25
CA PRO A 183 -1.15 4.16 0.72
C PRO A 183 -1.91 4.17 2.05
N ALA A 184 -2.35 5.35 2.51
CA ALA A 184 -3.11 5.47 3.74
C ALA A 184 -4.42 4.69 3.74
N PHE A 185 -5.16 4.70 2.62
CA PHE A 185 -6.40 3.92 2.48
C PHE A 185 -6.12 2.42 2.45
N LEU A 186 -5.09 2.02 1.71
CA LEU A 186 -4.65 0.64 1.62
C LEU A 186 -4.28 0.08 3.01
N PHE A 187 -3.44 0.80 3.77
CA PHE A 187 -3.10 0.40 5.12
C PHE A 187 -4.29 0.45 6.09
N ALA A 188 -5.22 1.40 5.92
CA ALA A 188 -6.44 1.42 6.71
C ALA A 188 -7.27 0.14 6.51
N ALA A 189 -7.37 -0.36 5.29
CA ALA A 189 -8.11 -1.58 4.98
C ALA A 189 -7.35 -2.84 5.43
N LEU A 190 -6.07 -2.97 5.10
CA LEU A 190 -5.27 -4.14 5.43
C LEU A 190 -5.12 -4.34 6.95
N LEU A 191 -5.03 -3.27 7.71
CA LEU A 191 -4.88 -3.30 9.17
C LEU A 191 -6.22 -3.28 9.92
N TRP A 192 -7.36 -3.20 9.23
CA TRP A 192 -8.67 -3.19 9.87
C TRP A 192 -8.96 -4.46 10.69
N PRO A 193 -8.69 -5.68 10.20
CA PRO A 193 -8.83 -6.90 11.00
C PRO A 193 -7.96 -6.88 12.26
N VAL A 194 -6.73 -6.37 12.16
CA VAL A 194 -5.81 -6.25 13.30
C VAL A 194 -6.38 -5.29 14.35
N LEU A 195 -6.91 -4.15 13.90
CA LEU A 195 -7.56 -3.16 14.78
C LEU A 195 -8.78 -3.76 15.48
N GLN A 196 -9.62 -4.52 14.78
CA GLN A 196 -10.79 -5.16 15.37
C GLN A 196 -10.41 -6.18 16.46
N LEU A 197 -9.40 -7.04 16.20
CA LEU A 197 -8.89 -7.96 17.21
C LEU A 197 -8.28 -7.24 18.42
N ARG A 198 -7.55 -6.16 18.17
CA ARG A 198 -6.95 -5.36 19.24
C ARG A 198 -8.03 -4.72 20.11
N LEU A 199 -9.08 -4.17 19.52
CA LEU A 199 -10.22 -3.61 20.23
C LEU A 199 -10.94 -4.67 21.07
N GLN A 200 -11.15 -5.87 20.53
CA GLN A 200 -11.74 -6.99 21.29
C GLN A 200 -10.88 -7.35 22.52
N SER A 201 -9.55 -7.35 22.38
CA SER A 201 -8.64 -7.67 23.48
C SER A 201 -8.56 -6.59 24.58
N LEU A 202 -8.86 -5.34 24.24
CA LEU A 202 -8.81 -4.18 25.14
C LEU A 202 -10.17 -3.85 25.77
N GLN A 203 -11.25 -4.56 25.42
CA GLN A 203 -12.59 -4.29 25.98
C GLN A 203 -12.58 -4.40 27.50
N SER A 204 -12.95 -3.30 28.17
CA SER A 204 -13.18 -3.21 29.59
C SER A 204 -14.49 -2.44 29.84
N ASN A 205 -15.25 -2.86 30.84
CA ASN A 205 -16.55 -2.25 31.14
C ASN A 205 -16.45 -0.81 31.67
N GLU A 206 -15.27 -0.39 32.12
CA GLU A 206 -15.05 0.91 32.78
C GLU A 206 -14.27 1.91 31.91
N ALA A 207 -13.68 1.49 30.78
CA ALA A 207 -12.83 2.36 29.99
C ALA A 207 -13.61 3.18 28.96
N ASN A 208 -13.14 4.41 28.73
CA ASN A 208 -13.66 5.28 27.67
C ASN A 208 -13.37 4.63 26.30
N GLN A 209 -14.42 4.25 25.57
CA GLN A 209 -14.35 3.60 24.26
C GLN A 209 -13.48 4.39 23.26
N HIS A 210 -13.49 5.71 23.33
CA HIS A 210 -12.66 6.53 22.46
C HIS A 210 -11.17 6.39 22.79
N GLN A 211 -10.82 6.34 24.08
CA GLN A 211 -9.42 6.15 24.51
C GLN A 211 -8.90 4.76 24.10
N LEU A 212 -9.72 3.72 24.31
CA LEU A 212 -9.39 2.36 23.87
C LEU A 212 -9.14 2.29 22.36
N PHE A 213 -9.99 2.96 21.59
CA PHE A 213 -9.82 3.03 20.14
C PHE A 213 -8.52 3.73 19.73
N GLN A 214 -8.19 4.87 20.37
CA GLN A 214 -6.96 5.61 20.11
C GLN A 214 -5.72 4.79 20.46
N GLN A 215 -5.76 4.04 21.57
CA GLN A 215 -4.71 3.13 22.00
C GLN A 215 -4.54 2.00 20.99
N ALA A 216 -5.61 1.28 20.67
CA ALA A 216 -5.60 0.17 19.71
C ALA A 216 -5.03 0.61 18.36
N ALA A 217 -5.52 1.73 17.83
CA ALA A 217 -5.04 2.27 16.55
C ALA A 217 -3.55 2.62 16.59
N GLN A 218 -3.06 3.18 17.69
CA GLN A 218 -1.65 3.50 17.87
C GLN A 218 -0.80 2.22 17.92
N GLU A 219 -1.19 1.22 18.72
CA GLU A 219 -0.48 -0.04 18.86
C GLU A 219 -0.38 -0.79 17.52
N VAL A 220 -1.48 -0.88 16.78
CA VAL A 220 -1.53 -1.53 15.44
C VAL A 220 -0.59 -0.86 14.46
N LEU A 221 -0.58 0.47 14.40
CA LEU A 221 0.32 1.20 13.51
C LEU A 221 1.78 1.05 13.92
N MET A 222 2.08 1.06 15.22
CA MET A 222 3.44 0.84 15.72
C MET A 222 3.93 -0.58 15.45
N GLU A 223 3.06 -1.59 15.54
CA GLU A 223 3.38 -2.96 15.18
C GLU A 223 3.71 -3.07 13.68
N GLN A 224 2.89 -2.49 12.80
CA GLN A 224 3.13 -2.54 11.35
C GLN A 224 4.44 -1.85 10.93
N ILE A 225 4.81 -0.75 11.60
CA ILE A 225 6.05 -0.01 11.29
C ILE A 225 7.31 -0.88 11.51
N GLN A 226 7.26 -1.92 12.35
CA GLN A 226 8.39 -2.83 12.54
C GLN A 226 8.66 -3.67 11.28
N TYR A 227 7.65 -3.91 10.45
CA TYR A 227 7.77 -4.67 9.20
C TYR A 227 8.04 -3.75 8.00
N THR A 228 7.31 -2.65 7.90
CA THR A 228 7.42 -1.67 6.83
C THR A 228 7.37 -0.26 7.40
N ALA A 229 8.38 0.57 7.13
CA ALA A 229 8.45 1.94 7.63
C ALA A 229 7.41 2.84 6.95
N VAL A 230 6.14 2.65 7.28
CA VAL A 230 5.06 3.49 6.74
C VAL A 230 5.30 4.95 7.11
N PRO A 231 5.51 5.87 6.14
CA PRO A 231 5.79 7.27 6.44
C PRO A 231 4.70 7.93 7.28
N LYS A 232 5.08 8.80 8.21
CA LYS A 232 4.18 9.46 9.17
C LYS A 232 2.95 10.11 8.53
N ARG A 233 3.11 10.70 7.33
CA ARG A 233 1.99 11.29 6.56
C ARG A 233 0.89 10.26 6.23
N PHE A 234 1.24 8.98 6.05
CA PHE A 234 0.27 7.93 5.76
C PHE A 234 -0.30 7.32 7.03
N THR A 235 0.51 7.11 8.08
CA THR A 235 -0.01 6.60 9.36
C THR A 235 -1.00 7.58 10.01
N ILE A 236 -0.74 8.89 9.93
CA ILE A 236 -1.69 9.92 10.38
C ILE A 236 -2.99 9.82 9.58
N ALA A 237 -2.90 9.78 8.25
CA ALA A 237 -4.08 9.71 7.40
C ALA A 237 -4.86 8.40 7.57
N THR A 238 -4.18 7.26 7.79
CA THR A 238 -4.80 5.98 8.15
C THR A 238 -5.61 6.10 9.44
N LYS A 239 -5.00 6.69 10.48
CA LYS A 239 -5.68 6.92 11.76
C LYS A 239 -6.87 7.86 11.62
N GLU A 240 -6.75 8.94 10.85
CA GLU A 240 -7.87 9.87 10.55
C GLU A 240 -9.03 9.17 9.85
N ILE A 241 -8.78 8.25 8.92
CA ILE A 241 -9.82 7.44 8.26
C ILE A 241 -10.58 6.59 9.29
N TRP A 242 -9.86 5.94 10.20
CA TRP A 242 -10.45 5.14 11.28
C TRP A 242 -11.21 5.99 12.29
N ASP A 243 -10.65 7.12 12.74
CA ASP A 243 -11.29 8.02 13.70
C ASP A 243 -12.61 8.57 13.17
N LEU A 244 -12.66 8.87 11.87
CA LEU A 244 -13.87 9.34 11.23
C LEU A 244 -14.98 8.31 11.22
N GLN A 245 -14.71 6.99 11.30
CA GLN A 245 -15.75 5.98 11.29
C GLN A 245 -16.76 6.22 12.43
N SER A 246 -16.28 6.49 13.65
CA SER A 246 -17.14 6.77 14.79
C SER A 246 -17.94 8.08 14.64
N ARG A 247 -17.39 9.08 13.94
CA ARG A 247 -18.08 10.35 13.69
C ARG A 247 -19.14 10.23 12.61
N LEU A 248 -18.88 9.43 11.57
CA LEU A 248 -19.81 9.15 10.48
C LEU A 248 -21.09 8.43 10.98
N MET A 249 -21.00 7.74 12.11
CA MET A 249 -22.15 7.06 12.76
C MET A 249 -23.02 7.96 13.62
N ARG A 250 -22.62 9.23 13.86
CA ARG A 250 -23.35 10.13 14.77
C ARG A 250 -24.33 11.01 14.00
N ASP A 251 -25.50 11.31 14.61
CA ASP A 251 -26.61 12.03 13.98
C ASP A 251 -26.63 13.53 14.31
N ASN A 252 -25.83 14.00 15.26
CA ASN A 252 -25.87 15.40 15.62
C ASN A 252 -25.15 16.28 14.57
N ARG A 253 -25.77 17.44 14.27
CA ARG A 253 -25.32 18.38 13.23
C ARG A 253 -23.84 18.75 13.33
N ARG A 254 -23.34 18.98 14.55
CA ARG A 254 -21.94 19.35 14.76
C ARG A 254 -20.95 18.25 14.30
N ASN A 255 -21.29 16.96 14.53
CA ASN A 255 -20.46 15.86 14.06
C ASN A 255 -20.58 15.66 12.56
N ILE A 256 -21.77 15.82 11.99
CA ILE A 256 -22.01 15.74 10.54
C ILE A 256 -21.19 16.81 9.82
N ASP A 257 -21.34 18.09 10.21
CA ASP A 257 -20.60 19.20 9.61
C ASP A 257 -19.08 19.02 9.79
N GLY A 258 -18.65 18.57 10.98
CA GLY A 258 -17.24 18.33 11.29
C GLY A 258 -16.64 17.15 10.52
N ALA A 259 -17.42 16.11 10.26
CA ALA A 259 -16.98 14.98 9.43
C ALA A 259 -16.95 15.35 7.96
N PHE A 260 -18.01 15.99 7.45
CA PHE A 260 -18.14 16.38 6.04
C PHE A 260 -17.05 17.35 5.58
N ASN A 261 -16.68 18.31 6.42
CA ASN A 261 -15.64 19.30 6.13
C ASN A 261 -14.21 18.78 6.42
N HIS A 262 -14.06 17.53 6.85
CA HIS A 262 -12.75 16.98 7.14
C HIS A 262 -11.98 16.64 5.86
N PRO A 263 -10.66 16.94 5.74
CA PRO A 263 -9.88 16.66 4.52
C PRO A 263 -9.87 15.18 4.11
N ARG A 264 -10.12 14.28 5.05
CA ARG A 264 -10.19 12.81 4.81
C ARG A 264 -11.62 12.28 4.70
N PHE A 265 -12.62 13.16 4.66
CA PHE A 265 -14.01 12.74 4.56
C PHE A 265 -14.24 11.74 3.43
N ARG A 266 -13.77 12.06 2.21
CA ARG A 266 -13.97 11.19 1.05
C ARG A 266 -13.41 9.79 1.27
N ALA A 267 -12.19 9.69 1.78
CA ALA A 267 -11.58 8.39 2.07
C ALA A 267 -12.30 7.64 3.19
N ALA A 268 -12.73 8.34 4.24
CA ALA A 268 -13.48 7.73 5.34
C ALA A 268 -14.89 7.29 4.92
N TYR A 269 -15.52 8.01 4.02
CA TYR A 269 -16.81 7.64 3.43
C TYR A 269 -16.68 6.41 2.53
N ASP A 270 -15.67 6.39 1.63
CA ASP A 270 -15.38 5.22 0.79
C ASP A 270 -15.08 3.98 1.68
N PHE A 271 -14.42 4.18 2.82
CA PHE A 271 -14.15 3.11 3.80
C PHE A 271 -15.43 2.65 4.53
N LEU A 272 -16.33 3.56 4.86
CA LEU A 272 -17.64 3.24 5.44
C LEU A 272 -18.47 2.36 4.49
N LEU A 273 -18.49 2.71 3.19
CA LEU A 273 -19.18 1.90 2.19
C LEU A 273 -18.59 0.48 2.12
N LEU A 274 -17.26 0.35 2.14
CA LEU A 274 -16.62 -0.97 2.17
C LEU A 274 -17.00 -1.81 3.39
N ARG A 275 -17.20 -1.18 4.55
CA ARG A 275 -17.67 -1.86 5.77
C ARG A 275 -19.08 -2.41 5.58
N GLU A 276 -20.00 -1.62 5.00
CA GLU A 276 -21.35 -2.07 4.67
C GLU A 276 -21.35 -3.19 3.62
N ASP A 277 -20.57 -3.03 2.53
CA ASP A 277 -20.43 -4.03 1.48
C ASP A 277 -19.82 -5.35 2.01
N ALA A 278 -18.95 -5.24 3.01
CA ALA A 278 -18.39 -6.39 3.71
C ALA A 278 -19.44 -7.13 4.60
N GLY A 279 -20.59 -6.51 4.85
CA GLY A 279 -21.69 -7.06 5.62
C GLY A 279 -21.75 -6.57 7.07
N GLU A 280 -21.09 -5.47 7.40
CA GLU A 280 -21.25 -4.83 8.70
C GLU A 280 -22.56 -4.03 8.72
N ASP A 281 -23.41 -4.27 9.73
CA ASP A 281 -24.64 -3.50 9.88
C ASP A 281 -24.34 -2.12 10.47
N LEU A 282 -24.38 -1.10 9.62
CA LEU A 282 -24.16 0.30 9.96
C LEU A 282 -25.46 1.13 9.86
N GLY A 283 -26.63 0.45 9.87
CA GLY A 283 -27.93 1.10 9.85
C GLY A 283 -28.19 1.97 8.61
N GLY A 284 -27.66 1.59 7.43
CA GLY A 284 -27.81 2.31 6.17
C GLY A 284 -27.08 3.63 6.10
N ARG A 285 -26.03 3.80 6.91
CA ARG A 285 -25.30 5.05 7.05
C ARG A 285 -24.58 5.47 5.77
N GLY A 286 -24.14 4.52 4.95
CA GLY A 286 -23.52 4.75 3.64
C GLY A 286 -24.51 5.42 2.67
N ALA A 287 -25.74 4.89 2.57
CA ALA A 287 -26.81 5.47 1.74
C ALA A 287 -27.13 6.89 2.21
N TRP A 288 -27.27 7.10 3.53
CA TRP A 288 -27.54 8.41 4.11
C TRP A 288 -26.45 9.44 3.73
N TRP A 289 -25.18 9.09 3.87
CA TRP A 289 -24.06 9.98 3.48
C TRP A 289 -24.01 10.24 1.98
N THR A 290 -24.41 9.28 1.15
CA THR A 290 -24.53 9.46 -0.30
C THR A 290 -25.54 10.55 -0.63
N GLU A 291 -26.73 10.47 -0.05
CA GLU A 291 -27.79 11.47 -0.24
C GLU A 291 -27.40 12.85 0.33
N TYR A 292 -26.78 12.87 1.50
CA TYR A 292 -26.31 14.10 2.14
C TYR A 292 -25.33 14.88 1.24
N GLN A 293 -24.36 14.19 0.62
CA GLN A 293 -23.40 14.81 -0.30
C GLN A 293 -24.09 15.41 -1.52
N ILE A 294 -25.10 14.76 -2.08
CA ILE A 294 -25.87 15.27 -3.22
C ILE A 294 -26.67 16.52 -2.81
N GLY A 295 -27.27 16.50 -1.62
CA GLY A 295 -28.03 17.62 -1.07
C GLY A 295 -27.15 18.83 -0.79
N ALA A 296 -25.98 18.64 -0.17
CA ALA A 296 -25.01 19.68 0.11
C ALA A 296 -24.49 20.35 -1.17
N THR A 297 -24.11 19.55 -2.17
CA THR A 297 -23.66 20.07 -3.48
C THR A 297 -24.73 20.93 -4.17
N LYS A 298 -26.02 20.54 -4.06
CA LYS A 298 -27.13 21.33 -4.63
C LYS A 298 -27.36 22.65 -3.88
N GLN A 299 -27.12 22.70 -2.58
CA GLN A 299 -27.20 23.92 -1.78
C GLN A 299 -26.10 24.91 -2.10
N ASP A 300 -24.84 24.41 -2.25
CA ASP A 300 -23.69 25.23 -2.64
C ASP A 300 -23.90 25.88 -4.03
N ILE A 301 -24.42 25.12 -5.00
CA ILE A 301 -24.76 25.64 -6.34
C ILE A 301 -25.87 26.71 -6.28
N LYS A 302 -26.88 26.55 -5.41
CA LYS A 302 -27.92 27.56 -5.23
C LYS A 302 -27.40 28.85 -4.60
N HIS A 303 -26.49 28.75 -3.62
CA HIS A 303 -25.86 29.92 -3.00
C HIS A 303 -24.95 30.70 -3.96
N VAL A 304 -24.18 29.99 -4.83
CA VAL A 304 -23.35 30.63 -5.86
C VAL A 304 -24.22 31.37 -6.92
N ASN A 305 -25.41 30.87 -7.20
CA ASN A 305 -26.32 31.49 -8.17
C ASN A 305 -27.21 32.59 -7.58
N SER A 306 -27.35 32.67 -6.25
CA SER A 306 -28.17 33.71 -5.57
C SER A 306 -27.37 34.94 -5.13
N ASP A 307 -26.05 34.79 -4.91
CA ASP A 307 -25.18 35.88 -4.49
C ASP A 307 -24.09 36.10 -5.55
N GLY A 308 -24.40 36.97 -6.52
CA GLY A 308 -23.44 37.42 -7.54
C GLY A 308 -22.26 38.26 -6.97
N GLU A 309 -22.01 38.20 -5.67
CA GLU A 309 -20.87 38.84 -5.02
C GLU A 309 -19.96 37.82 -4.32
N VAL A 310 -18.73 37.71 -4.83
CA VAL A 310 -17.65 36.96 -4.20
C VAL A 310 -17.29 37.61 -2.85
N PRO A 311 -17.43 36.97 -1.69
CA PRO A 311 -17.05 37.57 -0.42
C PRO A 311 -15.55 37.85 -0.38
N LYS A 312 -15.17 39.15 -0.34
CA LYS A 312 -13.81 39.61 -0.12
C LYS A 312 -13.30 39.05 1.21
N LYS A 313 -12.24 38.18 1.15
CA LYS A 313 -11.54 37.67 2.33
C LYS A 313 -11.14 38.85 3.22
N ARG A 314 -11.71 38.93 4.43
CA ARG A 314 -11.32 39.90 5.47
C ARG A 314 -9.83 39.72 5.79
N ARG A 315 -8.99 40.68 5.37
CA ARG A 315 -7.58 40.79 5.75
C ARG A 315 -7.48 40.88 7.28
N ARG A 316 -6.89 39.91 7.93
CA ARG A 316 -6.52 39.94 9.37
C ARG A 316 -5.64 41.16 9.60
N ARG A 317 -6.11 42.14 10.35
CA ARG A 317 -5.30 43.30 10.82
C ARG A 317 -4.15 42.76 11.66
N ARG A 318 -2.90 42.98 11.21
CA ARG A 318 -1.70 42.75 12.00
C ARG A 318 -1.73 43.68 13.22
N LYS A 319 -1.55 43.11 14.43
CA LYS A 319 -1.34 43.91 15.65
C LYS A 319 -0.02 44.68 15.50
N PRO A 320 0.03 45.98 15.91
CA PRO A 320 1.26 46.74 15.88
C PRO A 320 2.28 46.19 16.88
N LYS A 321 3.56 46.16 16.47
CA LYS A 321 4.69 45.80 17.35
C LYS A 321 4.87 46.85 18.47
N PRO A 322 5.18 46.46 19.73
CA PRO A 322 5.52 47.43 20.77
C PRO A 322 6.80 48.14 20.43
N LYS A 323 6.82 49.48 20.74
CA LYS A 323 8.01 50.32 20.62
C LYS A 323 9.03 49.91 21.71
N PRO A 324 10.36 49.98 21.40
CA PRO A 324 11.38 49.79 22.42
C PRO A 324 11.35 50.94 23.43
N ALA A 325 11.51 50.61 24.70
CA ALA A 325 11.68 51.57 25.79
C ALA A 325 13.05 52.24 25.68
N ALA A 326 13.04 53.55 25.98
CA ALA A 326 14.27 54.38 26.08
C ALA A 326 15.09 54.01 27.33
#